data_89b64f206d2ebe522cdfa3201d5cc859
#
_entry.id   89b64f206d2ebe522cdfa3201d5cc859
#
_cell.length_a   1.000
_cell.length_b   1.000
_cell.length_c   1.000
_cell.angle_alpha   90.00
_cell.angle_beta   90.00
_cell.angle_gamma   90.00
#
_symmetry.space_group_name_H-M   'P 1'
#
loop_
_entity.id
_entity.type
_entity.pdbx_description
1 polymer ?
#
loop_
_entity_poly.entity_id
_entity_poly.type
_entity_poly.pdbx_seq_one_letter_code
_entity_poly.pdbx_strand_id
1 'polypeptide(L)'
;NDVNVSLKTPSFFSLLYSLLLESEKEGFQHMKLILASQSPRRKELLKGMGYDFEIEPSDTAENFDHQLSLDKALMKVAREKAKSIFEKNPNAVVLAADTIVCDKDKIYGKPADKQEAFETLKSFSGSSHQVKTGVVVMAKQYVIEHVETTDVFFKDLSDEQIEAYVNMGTCLDKAGSYGIQDTDFVKKVEGSYSNVIGLPIIVADKMLKFLQYDPDIQF
;
A
#
# COMPACT_ATOMS: atom_id res chain seq x y z
N ASN A 1 -39.57 23.49 21.35
CA ASN A 1 -38.13 23.16 21.51
C ASN A 1 -37.50 23.21 20.13
N ASP A 2 -37.14 24.42 19.72
CA ASP A 2 -36.52 24.70 18.42
C ASP A 2 -35.04 24.38 18.52
N VAL A 3 -34.58 23.39 17.75
CA VAL A 3 -33.16 23.09 17.57
C VAL A 3 -32.64 24.05 16.50
N ASN A 4 -31.95 25.10 16.94
CA ASN A 4 -31.34 26.09 16.09
C ASN A 4 -30.07 25.52 15.46
N VAL A 5 -30.15 24.94 14.25
CA VAL A 5 -29.00 24.50 13.47
C VAL A 5 -28.41 25.70 12.76
N SER A 6 -27.40 26.31 13.37
CA SER A 6 -26.60 27.37 12.74
C SER A 6 -25.69 26.73 11.69
N LEU A 7 -26.12 26.78 10.44
CA LEU A 7 -25.25 26.51 9.29
C LEU A 7 -24.21 27.62 9.20
N LYS A 8 -22.97 27.36 9.63
CA LYS A 8 -21.85 28.25 9.35
C LYS A 8 -21.62 28.27 7.85
N THR A 9 -21.96 29.39 7.20
CA THR A 9 -21.58 29.61 5.81
C THR A 9 -20.05 29.53 5.71
N PRO A 10 -19.50 28.76 4.76
CA PRO A 10 -18.06 28.71 4.56
C PRO A 10 -17.54 30.11 4.23
N SER A 11 -16.36 30.46 4.74
CA SER A 11 -15.76 31.76 4.43
C SER A 11 -15.48 31.86 2.93
N PHE A 12 -15.49 33.09 2.39
CA PHE A 12 -15.18 33.33 0.97
C PHE A 12 -13.86 32.66 0.54
N PHE A 13 -12.84 32.65 1.40
CA PHE A 13 -11.58 31.97 1.18
C PHE A 13 -11.71 30.44 1.14
N SER A 14 -12.58 29.86 1.96
CA SER A 14 -12.86 28.43 1.94
C SER A 14 -13.58 28.01 0.66
N LEU A 15 -14.52 28.85 0.19
CA LEU A 15 -15.23 28.61 -1.08
C LEU A 15 -14.30 28.78 -2.29
N LEU A 16 -13.45 29.82 -2.29
CA LEU A 16 -12.46 30.07 -3.35
C LEU A 16 -11.42 28.94 -3.41
N TYR A 17 -10.96 28.47 -2.24
CA TYR A 17 -10.03 27.35 -2.15
C TYR A 17 -10.63 26.03 -2.64
N SER A 18 -11.91 25.76 -2.30
CA SER A 18 -12.61 24.58 -2.83
C SER A 18 -12.82 24.67 -4.35
N LEU A 19 -13.21 25.83 -4.89
CA LEU A 19 -13.37 26.03 -6.32
C LEU A 19 -12.05 25.93 -7.11
N LEU A 20 -10.94 26.45 -6.55
CA LEU A 20 -9.61 26.30 -7.15
C LEU A 20 -9.17 24.83 -7.15
N LEU A 21 -9.41 24.12 -6.05
CA LEU A 21 -9.14 22.68 -5.97
C LEU A 21 -10.01 21.88 -6.95
N GLU A 22 -11.28 22.24 -7.14
CA GLU A 22 -12.17 21.58 -8.09
C GLU A 22 -11.73 21.79 -9.54
N SER A 23 -11.39 23.02 -9.94
CA SER A 23 -10.93 23.31 -11.30
C SER A 23 -9.63 22.61 -11.67
N GLU A 24 -8.72 22.43 -10.70
CA GLU A 24 -7.48 21.68 -10.91
C GLU A 24 -7.71 20.16 -10.94
N LYS A 25 -8.67 19.65 -10.16
CA LYS A 25 -9.03 18.24 -10.12
C LYS A 25 -9.65 17.74 -11.43
N GLU A 26 -10.48 18.57 -12.10
CA GLU A 26 -11.06 18.22 -13.42
C GLU A 26 -9.97 17.85 -14.45
N GLY A 27 -8.78 18.42 -14.33
CA GLY A 27 -7.66 18.10 -15.22
C GLY A 27 -7.06 16.70 -15.04
N PHE A 28 -7.38 15.99 -13.96
CA PHE A 28 -6.85 14.64 -13.72
C PHE A 28 -7.75 13.52 -14.25
N GLN A 29 -9.02 13.77 -14.55
CA GLN A 29 -9.98 12.77 -15.03
C GLN A 29 -9.57 12.12 -16.35
N HIS A 30 -8.74 12.81 -17.17
CA HIS A 30 -8.25 12.31 -18.47
C HIS A 30 -6.81 11.81 -18.42
N MET A 31 -6.19 11.76 -17.24
CA MET A 31 -4.81 11.30 -17.11
C MET A 31 -4.79 9.78 -16.95
N LYS A 32 -3.89 9.12 -17.68
CA LYS A 32 -3.69 7.69 -17.50
C LYS A 32 -3.21 7.38 -16.07
N LEU A 33 -3.69 6.31 -15.49
CA LEU A 33 -3.19 5.75 -14.23
C LEU A 33 -2.05 4.77 -14.52
N ILE A 34 -0.95 4.91 -13.81
CA ILE A 34 0.19 3.98 -13.88
C ILE A 34 0.41 3.35 -12.51
N LEU A 35 0.43 2.03 -12.46
CA LEU A 35 0.86 1.28 -11.29
C LEU A 35 2.38 1.06 -11.37
N ALA A 36 3.14 1.74 -10.51
CA ALA A 36 4.59 1.64 -10.42
C ALA A 36 5.03 0.40 -9.59
N SER A 37 4.64 -0.80 -10.03
CA SER A 37 4.91 -2.05 -9.29
C SER A 37 4.94 -3.27 -10.19
N GLN A 38 5.88 -4.21 -9.90
CA GLN A 38 5.94 -5.55 -10.51
C GLN A 38 5.02 -6.55 -9.79
N SER A 39 4.47 -6.21 -8.63
CA SER A 39 3.72 -7.15 -7.80
C SER A 39 2.41 -7.59 -8.48
N PRO A 40 2.23 -8.90 -8.78
CA PRO A 40 0.97 -9.39 -9.35
C PRO A 40 -0.20 -9.18 -8.38
N ARG A 41 0.05 -9.25 -7.08
CA ARG A 41 -0.96 -9.05 -6.03
C ARG A 41 -1.51 -7.62 -6.04
N ARG A 42 -0.64 -6.60 -6.17
CA ARG A 42 -1.07 -5.20 -6.28
C ARG A 42 -1.88 -4.95 -7.56
N LYS A 43 -1.44 -5.56 -8.66
CA LYS A 43 -2.18 -5.52 -9.94
C LYS A 43 -3.59 -6.08 -9.77
N GLU A 44 -3.74 -7.25 -9.18
CA GLU A 44 -5.04 -7.89 -8.96
C GLU A 44 -5.95 -7.04 -8.06
N LEU A 45 -5.41 -6.50 -6.96
CA LEU A 45 -6.14 -5.63 -6.05
C LEU A 45 -6.65 -4.37 -6.77
N LEU A 46 -5.79 -3.68 -7.51
CA LEU A 46 -6.17 -2.46 -8.22
C LEU A 46 -7.18 -2.74 -9.35
N LYS A 47 -7.00 -3.85 -10.08
CA LYS A 47 -7.97 -4.31 -11.08
C LYS A 47 -9.33 -4.64 -10.46
N GLY A 48 -9.34 -5.29 -9.28
CA GLY A 48 -10.55 -5.63 -8.55
C GLY A 48 -11.34 -4.41 -8.07
N MET A 49 -10.71 -3.23 -7.99
CA MET A 49 -11.36 -1.96 -7.69
C MET A 49 -12.02 -1.30 -8.91
N GLY A 50 -11.85 -1.87 -10.12
CA GLY A 50 -12.44 -1.34 -11.36
C GLY A 50 -11.60 -0.28 -12.07
N TYR A 51 -10.39 0.03 -11.58
CA TYR A 51 -9.51 0.99 -12.27
C TYR A 51 -8.91 0.41 -13.54
N ASP A 52 -8.87 1.23 -14.59
CA ASP A 52 -8.05 0.99 -15.78
C ASP A 52 -6.68 1.62 -15.58
N PHE A 53 -5.61 0.87 -15.83
CA PHE A 53 -4.25 1.32 -15.55
C PHE A 53 -3.20 0.60 -16.41
N GLU A 54 -2.09 1.28 -16.62
CA GLU A 54 -0.86 0.70 -17.17
C GLU A 54 0.06 0.22 -16.05
N ILE A 55 0.94 -0.73 -16.37
CA ILE A 55 1.97 -1.21 -15.44
C ILE A 55 3.31 -0.73 -15.96
N GLU A 56 4.01 0.06 -15.16
CA GLU A 56 5.39 0.46 -15.42
C GLU A 56 6.20 0.30 -14.13
N PRO A 57 6.93 -0.82 -13.98
CA PRO A 57 7.69 -1.09 -12.78
C PRO A 57 8.80 -0.07 -12.55
N SER A 58 8.99 0.33 -11.30
CA SER A 58 10.15 1.11 -10.89
C SER A 58 11.36 0.19 -10.67
N ASP A 59 12.51 0.58 -11.21
CA ASP A 59 13.81 -0.07 -10.98
C ASP A 59 14.56 0.52 -9.76
N THR A 60 13.88 1.34 -8.96
CA THR A 60 14.46 1.99 -7.78
C THR A 60 14.84 0.96 -6.74
N ALA A 61 16.08 1.02 -6.26
CA ALA A 61 16.56 0.15 -5.19
C ALA A 61 15.81 0.43 -3.87
N GLU A 62 15.41 -0.62 -3.18
CA GLU A 62 14.68 -0.54 -1.90
C GLU A 62 15.69 -0.31 -0.74
N ASN A 63 16.30 0.85 -0.71
CA ASN A 63 17.27 1.21 0.31
C ASN A 63 16.56 1.80 1.54
N PHE A 64 16.46 1.00 2.61
CA PHE A 64 15.94 1.47 3.88
C PHE A 64 17.00 2.31 4.62
N ASP A 65 16.61 3.53 4.96
CA ASP A 65 17.44 4.44 5.75
C ASP A 65 17.22 4.15 7.25
N HIS A 66 18.17 3.45 7.86
CA HIS A 66 18.11 3.06 9.27
C HIS A 66 18.20 4.23 10.26
N GLN A 67 18.45 5.46 9.79
CA GLN A 67 18.41 6.66 10.62
C GLN A 67 17.00 7.24 10.76
N LEU A 68 16.07 6.80 9.92
CA LEU A 68 14.67 7.20 9.97
C LEU A 68 13.82 6.19 10.75
N SER A 69 12.65 6.65 11.26
CA SER A 69 11.64 5.70 11.74
C SER A 69 11.17 4.81 10.60
N LEU A 70 10.68 3.59 10.91
CA LEU A 70 10.22 2.63 9.90
C LEU A 70 9.23 3.25 8.91
N ASP A 71 8.25 4.02 9.40
CA ASP A 71 7.23 4.64 8.55
C ASP A 71 7.84 5.67 7.58
N LYS A 72 8.81 6.46 8.05
CA LYS A 72 9.51 7.43 7.20
C LYS A 72 10.42 6.76 6.18
N ALA A 73 11.12 5.69 6.56
CA ALA A 73 11.97 4.93 5.65
C ALA A 73 11.13 4.24 4.56
N LEU A 74 10.02 3.59 4.97
CA LEU A 74 9.06 2.96 4.06
C LEU A 74 8.46 3.98 3.08
N MET A 75 8.03 5.13 3.60
CA MET A 75 7.45 6.19 2.76
C MET A 75 8.48 6.75 1.77
N LYS A 76 9.75 6.91 2.18
CA LYS A 76 10.83 7.33 1.29
C LYS A 76 10.97 6.38 0.10
N VAL A 77 11.00 5.07 0.35
CA VAL A 77 11.09 4.05 -0.72
C VAL A 77 9.88 4.13 -1.65
N ALA A 78 8.65 4.19 -1.11
CA ALA A 78 7.44 4.30 -1.93
C ALA A 78 7.43 5.58 -2.77
N ARG A 79 7.88 6.71 -2.21
CA ARG A 79 8.00 7.99 -2.92
C ARG A 79 9.02 7.94 -4.05
N GLU A 80 10.18 7.35 -3.82
CA GLU A 80 11.22 7.20 -4.85
C GLU A 80 10.72 6.34 -6.00
N LYS A 81 9.96 5.27 -5.72
CA LYS A 81 9.30 4.45 -6.76
C LYS A 81 8.31 5.28 -7.58
N ALA A 82 7.42 6.03 -6.91
CA ALA A 82 6.47 6.90 -7.62
C ALA A 82 7.17 7.95 -8.48
N LYS A 83 8.16 8.62 -7.91
CA LYS A 83 8.92 9.68 -8.57
C LYS A 83 9.63 9.20 -9.83
N SER A 84 10.30 8.05 -9.78
CA SER A 84 11.05 7.51 -10.92
C SER A 84 10.16 7.25 -12.14
N ILE A 85 8.90 6.86 -11.92
CA ILE A 85 7.93 6.65 -12.99
C ILE A 85 7.25 7.96 -13.40
N PHE A 86 6.95 8.83 -12.44
CA PHE A 86 6.34 10.13 -12.74
C PHE A 86 7.25 11.04 -13.57
N GLU A 87 8.55 11.03 -13.33
CA GLU A 87 9.52 11.81 -14.12
C GLU A 87 9.53 11.41 -15.62
N LYS A 88 9.25 10.13 -15.91
CA LYS A 88 9.08 9.62 -17.29
C LYS A 88 7.69 9.93 -17.86
N ASN A 89 6.69 10.08 -16.99
CA ASN A 89 5.26 10.24 -17.32
C ASN A 89 4.64 11.45 -16.61
N PRO A 90 5.08 12.70 -16.88
CA PRO A 90 4.66 13.88 -16.10
C PRO A 90 3.18 14.24 -16.25
N ASN A 91 2.49 13.65 -17.22
CA ASN A 91 1.05 13.81 -17.46
C ASN A 91 0.23 12.58 -17.01
N ALA A 92 0.79 11.72 -16.18
CA ALA A 92 0.09 10.57 -15.62
C ALA A 92 -0.23 10.77 -14.14
N VAL A 93 -1.18 9.97 -13.62
CA VAL A 93 -1.33 9.68 -12.20
C VAL A 93 -0.52 8.41 -11.91
N VAL A 94 0.42 8.47 -10.99
CA VAL A 94 1.28 7.33 -10.64
C VAL A 94 0.92 6.84 -9.24
N LEU A 95 0.53 5.58 -9.13
CA LEU A 95 0.33 4.88 -7.86
C LEU A 95 1.53 3.97 -7.60
N ALA A 96 2.23 4.20 -6.50
CA ALA A 96 3.28 3.34 -6.00
C ALA A 96 2.98 2.86 -4.59
N ALA A 97 3.50 1.70 -4.24
CA ALA A 97 3.45 1.20 -2.87
C ALA A 97 4.70 0.37 -2.56
N ASP A 98 5.07 0.38 -1.27
CA ASP A 98 6.06 -0.53 -0.73
C ASP A 98 5.54 -1.16 0.56
N THR A 99 5.92 -2.42 0.83
CA THR A 99 5.35 -3.19 1.94
C THR A 99 6.46 -3.87 2.71
N ILE A 100 6.44 -3.70 4.03
CA ILE A 100 7.31 -4.39 4.97
C ILE A 100 6.50 -5.20 5.97
N VAL A 101 7.11 -6.29 6.43
CA VAL A 101 6.67 -7.03 7.63
C VAL A 101 7.65 -6.70 8.74
N CYS A 102 7.15 -6.33 9.91
CA CYS A 102 8.00 -5.98 11.05
C CYS A 102 7.42 -6.46 12.38
N ASP A 103 8.32 -6.68 13.34
CA ASP A 103 7.99 -6.79 14.75
C ASP A 103 8.86 -5.77 15.49
N LYS A 104 8.21 -4.77 16.09
CA LYS A 104 8.87 -3.57 16.64
C LYS A 104 9.76 -2.93 15.58
N ASP A 105 11.07 -2.88 15.81
CA ASP A 105 12.05 -2.27 14.91
C ASP A 105 12.70 -3.27 13.95
N LYS A 106 12.41 -4.58 14.09
CA LYS A 106 12.97 -5.60 13.21
C LYS A 106 12.13 -5.75 11.96
N ILE A 107 12.76 -5.56 10.80
CA ILE A 107 12.12 -5.78 9.49
C ILE A 107 12.43 -7.20 9.03
N TYR A 108 11.40 -7.87 8.51
CA TYR A 108 11.49 -9.18 7.87
C TYR A 108 11.29 -9.00 6.37
N GLY A 109 12.40 -9.05 5.63
CA GLY A 109 12.41 -8.96 4.16
C GLY A 109 11.93 -10.24 3.48
N LYS A 110 12.23 -10.36 2.19
CA LYS A 110 12.14 -11.63 1.47
C LYS A 110 13.26 -12.53 1.98
N PRO A 111 12.98 -13.79 2.34
CA PRO A 111 14.01 -14.69 2.83
C PRO A 111 15.00 -15.04 1.71
N ALA A 112 16.27 -15.19 2.06
CA ALA A 112 17.32 -15.59 1.12
C ALA A 112 17.16 -17.06 0.68
N ASP A 113 16.65 -17.89 1.58
CA ASP A 113 16.45 -19.32 1.34
C ASP A 113 15.30 -19.89 2.19
N LYS A 114 15.09 -21.20 2.07
CA LYS A 114 14.06 -21.93 2.84
C LYS A 114 14.34 -21.97 4.34
N GLN A 115 15.60 -21.97 4.74
CA GLN A 115 15.96 -21.99 6.15
C GLN A 115 15.58 -20.66 6.82
N GLU A 116 15.91 -19.54 6.21
CA GLU A 116 15.52 -18.22 6.71
C GLU A 116 13.99 -18.06 6.71
N ALA A 117 13.30 -18.59 5.69
CA ALA A 117 11.83 -18.61 5.68
C ALA A 117 11.26 -19.39 6.86
N PHE A 118 11.80 -20.56 7.16
CA PHE A 118 11.39 -21.38 8.28
C PHE A 118 11.60 -20.65 9.62
N GLU A 119 12.79 -20.09 9.86
CA GLU A 119 13.11 -19.37 11.09
C GLU A 119 12.20 -18.13 11.28
N THR A 120 11.91 -17.41 10.20
CA THR A 120 10.99 -16.27 10.23
C THR A 120 9.59 -16.72 10.65
N LEU A 121 9.03 -17.74 10.00
CA LEU A 121 7.70 -18.26 10.32
C LEU A 121 7.62 -18.83 11.73
N LYS A 122 8.67 -19.51 12.17
CA LYS A 122 8.77 -20.02 13.53
C LYS A 122 8.77 -18.89 14.56
N SER A 123 9.42 -17.76 14.27
CA SER A 123 9.39 -16.58 15.13
C SER A 123 8.01 -15.93 15.24
N PHE A 124 7.14 -16.11 14.23
CA PHE A 124 5.78 -15.60 14.24
C PHE A 124 4.76 -16.55 14.90
N SER A 125 5.10 -17.83 15.06
CA SER A 125 4.20 -18.82 15.66
C SER A 125 3.72 -18.38 17.03
N GLY A 126 2.39 -18.41 17.26
CA GLY A 126 1.74 -18.02 18.51
C GLY A 126 1.87 -16.55 18.89
N SER A 127 2.40 -15.71 18.01
CA SER A 127 2.66 -14.28 18.25
C SER A 127 1.96 -13.35 17.25
N SER A 128 2.22 -12.06 17.35
CA SER A 128 1.75 -11.06 16.38
C SER A 128 2.92 -10.28 15.79
N HIS A 129 2.72 -9.81 14.58
CA HIS A 129 3.62 -8.91 13.88
C HIS A 129 2.82 -7.88 13.09
N GLN A 130 3.49 -6.86 12.55
CA GLN A 130 2.86 -5.81 11.77
C GLN A 130 3.21 -5.93 10.28
N VAL A 131 2.23 -5.65 9.45
CA VAL A 131 2.43 -5.37 8.02
C VAL A 131 2.14 -3.91 7.79
N LYS A 132 3.12 -3.21 7.24
CA LYS A 132 3.00 -1.79 6.91
C LYS A 132 3.19 -1.61 5.41
N THR A 133 2.28 -0.84 4.79
CA THR A 133 2.40 -0.45 3.39
C THR A 133 2.39 1.07 3.27
N GLY A 134 3.47 1.62 2.73
CA GLY A 134 3.52 3.00 2.27
C GLY A 134 2.89 3.09 0.89
N VAL A 135 1.92 3.98 0.72
CA VAL A 135 1.23 4.24 -0.55
C VAL A 135 1.48 5.68 -0.96
N VAL A 136 1.83 5.88 -2.20
CA VAL A 136 2.05 7.21 -2.79
C VAL A 136 1.24 7.32 -4.08
N VAL A 137 0.46 8.40 -4.20
CA VAL A 137 -0.14 8.84 -5.47
C VAL A 137 0.49 10.16 -5.86
N MET A 138 1.07 10.20 -7.06
CA MET A 138 1.76 11.38 -7.57
C MET A 138 1.15 11.81 -8.90
N ALA A 139 0.79 13.10 -9.04
CA ALA A 139 0.21 13.67 -10.25
C ALA A 139 0.49 15.17 -10.31
N LYS A 140 1.14 15.67 -11.37
CA LYS A 140 1.53 17.08 -11.53
C LYS A 140 2.22 17.61 -10.26
N GLN A 141 1.63 18.65 -9.59
CA GLN A 141 2.15 19.23 -8.35
C GLN A 141 1.68 18.49 -7.08
N TYR A 142 0.86 17.44 -7.20
CA TYR A 142 0.28 16.74 -6.05
C TYR A 142 1.07 15.49 -5.71
N VAL A 143 1.36 15.33 -4.43
CA VAL A 143 1.90 14.10 -3.84
C VAL A 143 1.05 13.78 -2.62
N ILE A 144 0.33 12.66 -2.68
CA ILE A 144 -0.50 12.17 -1.58
C ILE A 144 0.17 10.92 -1.04
N GLU A 145 0.32 10.83 0.27
CA GLU A 145 1.08 9.78 0.94
C GLU A 145 0.34 9.26 2.17
N HIS A 146 0.42 7.95 2.37
CA HIS A 146 -0.14 7.30 3.55
C HIS A 146 0.64 6.04 3.90
N VAL A 147 0.80 5.78 5.21
CA VAL A 147 1.28 4.47 5.71
C VAL A 147 0.12 3.78 6.40
N GLU A 148 -0.27 2.63 5.87
CA GLU A 148 -1.25 1.75 6.50
C GLU A 148 -0.54 0.69 7.34
N THR A 149 -1.02 0.47 8.56
CA THR A 149 -0.49 -0.54 9.48
C THR A 149 -1.58 -1.53 9.84
N THR A 150 -1.24 -2.81 9.80
CA THR A 150 -2.15 -3.92 10.13
C THR A 150 -1.44 -4.91 11.03
N ASP A 151 -2.05 -5.25 12.16
CA ASP A 151 -1.55 -6.28 13.06
C ASP A 151 -2.05 -7.67 12.60
N VAL A 152 -1.12 -8.60 12.47
CA VAL A 152 -1.40 -9.98 12.06
C VAL A 152 -1.02 -10.93 13.18
N PHE A 153 -1.96 -11.75 13.61
CA PHE A 153 -1.81 -12.70 14.70
C PHE A 153 -1.75 -14.11 14.13
N PHE A 154 -0.69 -14.84 14.44
CA PHE A 154 -0.53 -16.22 14.02
C PHE A 154 -1.08 -17.22 15.06
N LYS A 155 -1.50 -18.36 14.55
CA LYS A 155 -1.76 -19.56 15.37
C LYS A 155 -0.44 -20.10 15.92
N ASP A 156 -0.51 -20.96 16.93
CA ASP A 156 0.63 -21.85 17.26
C ASP A 156 0.85 -22.81 16.09
N LEU A 157 2.04 -22.83 15.54
CA LEU A 157 2.41 -23.64 14.38
C LEU A 157 3.42 -24.71 14.80
N SER A 158 3.23 -25.94 14.33
CA SER A 158 4.24 -26.99 14.47
C SER A 158 5.34 -26.82 13.39
N ASP A 159 6.51 -27.41 13.66
CA ASP A 159 7.64 -27.38 12.72
C ASP A 159 7.24 -28.05 11.39
N GLU A 160 6.46 -29.12 11.44
CA GLU A 160 5.98 -29.83 10.25
C GLU A 160 5.05 -28.97 9.38
N GLN A 161 4.20 -28.15 9.99
CA GLN A 161 3.34 -27.23 9.26
C GLN A 161 4.15 -26.15 8.53
N ILE A 162 5.17 -25.60 9.21
CA ILE A 162 6.05 -24.59 8.64
C ILE A 162 6.88 -25.21 7.50
N GLU A 163 7.48 -26.38 7.72
CA GLU A 163 8.26 -27.08 6.69
C GLU A 163 7.42 -27.41 5.47
N ALA A 164 6.20 -27.91 5.64
CA ALA A 164 5.28 -28.20 4.54
C ALA A 164 5.04 -26.95 3.68
N TYR A 165 4.78 -25.82 4.32
CA TYR A 165 4.54 -24.55 3.61
C TYR A 165 5.80 -24.04 2.90
N VAL A 166 6.94 -24.02 3.59
CA VAL A 166 8.23 -23.59 3.03
C VAL A 166 8.62 -24.45 1.82
N ASN A 167 8.33 -25.76 1.88
CA ASN A 167 8.64 -26.67 0.79
C ASN A 167 7.80 -26.44 -0.47
N MET A 168 6.65 -25.78 -0.39
CA MET A 168 5.91 -25.33 -1.58
C MET A 168 6.69 -24.26 -2.37
N GLY A 169 7.65 -23.56 -1.76
CA GLY A 169 8.51 -22.57 -2.41
C GLY A 169 7.84 -21.22 -2.69
N THR A 170 6.56 -21.06 -2.36
CA THR A 170 5.81 -19.83 -2.62
C THR A 170 6.13 -18.69 -1.65
N CYS A 171 6.91 -18.96 -0.60
CA CYS A 171 7.28 -18.01 0.44
C CYS A 171 8.45 -17.09 0.07
N LEU A 172 9.31 -17.49 -0.87
CA LEU A 172 10.61 -16.84 -1.12
C LEU A 172 10.50 -15.45 -1.78
N ASP A 173 9.38 -15.14 -2.42
CA ASP A 173 9.12 -13.85 -3.05
C ASP A 173 8.38 -12.86 -2.13
N LYS A 174 8.16 -13.21 -0.86
CA LYS A 174 7.31 -12.47 0.06
C LYS A 174 8.06 -11.97 1.28
N ALA A 175 7.88 -10.69 1.61
CA ALA A 175 8.32 -10.15 2.89
C ALA A 175 7.65 -10.91 4.05
N GLY A 176 8.41 -11.24 5.09
CA GLY A 176 7.93 -12.05 6.21
C GLY A 176 7.68 -13.52 5.87
N SER A 177 8.10 -13.97 4.70
CA SER A 177 8.09 -15.39 4.29
C SER A 177 6.71 -16.04 4.18
N TYR A 178 5.61 -15.27 4.03
CA TYR A 178 4.27 -15.83 3.82
C TYR A 178 3.38 -14.95 2.96
N GLY A 179 2.38 -15.58 2.35
CA GLY A 179 1.23 -14.91 1.77
C GLY A 179 -0.02 -15.25 2.55
N ILE A 180 -0.75 -14.24 3.04
CA ILE A 180 -1.97 -14.47 3.81
C ILE A 180 -3.03 -15.27 3.04
N GLN A 181 -2.97 -15.27 1.71
CA GLN A 181 -3.86 -16.00 0.81
C GLN A 181 -3.42 -17.46 0.61
N ASP A 182 -2.16 -17.78 0.93
CA ASP A 182 -1.51 -19.06 0.59
C ASP A 182 -1.44 -20.00 1.79
N THR A 183 -1.90 -19.57 2.98
CA THR A 183 -1.77 -20.33 4.21
C THR A 183 -2.92 -20.07 5.18
N ASP A 184 -3.15 -21.00 6.09
CA ASP A 184 -4.11 -20.89 7.19
C ASP A 184 -3.45 -20.52 8.53
N PHE A 185 -2.19 -20.06 8.52
CA PHE A 185 -1.42 -19.71 9.71
C PHE A 185 -2.01 -18.54 10.51
N VAL A 186 -2.74 -17.66 9.84
CA VAL A 186 -3.28 -16.45 10.45
C VAL A 186 -4.52 -16.78 11.27
N LYS A 187 -4.47 -16.41 12.56
CA LYS A 187 -5.59 -16.52 13.51
C LYS A 187 -6.51 -15.30 13.43
N LYS A 188 -5.94 -14.11 13.25
CA LYS A 188 -6.66 -12.83 13.29
C LYS A 188 -5.89 -11.77 12.54
N VAL A 189 -6.62 -10.81 11.96
CA VAL A 189 -6.10 -9.58 11.37
C VAL A 189 -6.81 -8.40 12.03
N GLU A 190 -6.07 -7.43 12.53
CA GLU A 190 -6.60 -6.15 13.03
C GLU A 190 -6.09 -5.03 12.11
N GLY A 191 -7.00 -4.48 11.30
CA GLY A 191 -6.71 -3.49 10.27
C GLY A 191 -7.17 -3.92 8.88
N SER A 192 -6.38 -3.62 7.85
CA SER A 192 -6.73 -3.85 6.45
C SER A 192 -6.15 -5.17 5.93
N TYR A 193 -7.03 -6.12 5.58
CA TYR A 193 -6.61 -7.39 4.95
C TYR A 193 -5.86 -7.15 3.63
N SER A 194 -6.34 -6.21 2.82
CA SER A 194 -5.69 -5.87 1.55
C SER A 194 -4.32 -5.18 1.73
N ASN A 195 -4.10 -4.52 2.88
CA ASN A 195 -2.78 -4.03 3.28
C ASN A 195 -1.79 -5.20 3.44
N VAL A 196 -2.21 -6.27 4.09
CA VAL A 196 -1.36 -7.47 4.28
C VAL A 196 -1.00 -8.12 2.93
N ILE A 197 -1.90 -8.06 1.94
CA ILE A 197 -1.61 -8.51 0.57
C ILE A 197 -0.60 -7.59 -0.14
N GLY A 198 -0.57 -6.30 0.22
CA GLY A 198 0.43 -5.33 -0.27
C GLY A 198 -0.13 -4.05 -0.89
N LEU A 199 -1.45 -3.81 -0.83
CA LEU A 199 -2.09 -2.55 -1.21
C LEU A 199 -3.35 -2.32 -0.40
N PRO A 200 -3.42 -1.33 0.51
CA PRO A 200 -4.62 -0.99 1.26
C PRO A 200 -5.64 -0.31 0.33
N ILE A 201 -6.55 -1.11 -0.26
CA ILE A 201 -7.46 -0.67 -1.34
C ILE A 201 -8.35 0.50 -0.93
N ILE A 202 -8.85 0.54 0.31
CA ILE A 202 -9.70 1.65 0.79
C ILE A 202 -8.90 2.96 0.80
N VAL A 203 -7.64 2.92 1.20
CA VAL A 203 -6.76 4.09 1.22
C VAL A 203 -6.41 4.51 -0.21
N ALA A 204 -5.97 3.56 -1.04
CA ALA A 204 -5.63 3.82 -2.44
C ALA A 204 -6.81 4.44 -3.21
N ASP A 205 -8.03 3.91 -3.01
CA ASP A 205 -9.27 4.45 -3.59
C ASP A 205 -9.53 5.91 -3.18
N LYS A 206 -9.44 6.19 -1.87
CA LYS A 206 -9.61 7.56 -1.37
C LYS A 206 -8.57 8.52 -1.92
N MET A 207 -7.31 8.10 -2.06
CA MET A 207 -6.23 8.91 -2.62
C MET A 207 -6.47 9.21 -4.10
N LEU A 208 -6.90 8.21 -4.89
CA LEU A 208 -7.22 8.36 -6.30
C LEU A 208 -8.47 9.23 -6.50
N LYS A 209 -9.53 8.99 -5.74
CA LYS A 209 -10.77 9.79 -5.77
C LYS A 209 -10.53 11.24 -5.30
N PHE A 210 -9.60 11.46 -4.39
CA PHE A 210 -9.21 12.82 -4.01
C PHE A 210 -8.72 13.63 -5.21
N LEU A 211 -8.08 13.00 -6.18
CA LEU A 211 -7.69 13.58 -7.46
C LEU A 211 -8.82 13.47 -8.52
N GLN A 212 -10.04 13.05 -8.12
CA GLN A 212 -11.17 12.77 -9.01
C GLN A 212 -10.84 11.74 -10.12
N TYR A 213 -9.91 10.86 -9.85
CA TYR A 213 -9.70 9.68 -10.68
C TYR A 213 -10.70 8.60 -10.26
N ASP A 214 -11.92 8.68 -10.82
CA ASP A 214 -13.01 7.75 -10.50
C ASP A 214 -13.16 6.71 -11.63
N PRO A 215 -13.07 5.40 -11.33
CA PRO A 215 -13.23 4.34 -12.33
C PRO A 215 -14.65 4.26 -12.91
N ASP A 216 -15.66 4.77 -12.19
CA ASP A 216 -17.06 4.73 -12.62
C ASP A 216 -17.43 5.87 -13.59
N ILE A 217 -16.55 6.87 -13.76
CA ILE A 217 -16.73 7.93 -14.75
C ILE A 217 -16.13 7.46 -16.08
N GLN A 218 -16.96 6.81 -16.88
CA GLN A 218 -16.69 6.54 -18.29
C GLN A 218 -17.17 7.72 -19.12
N PHE A 219 -16.28 8.35 -19.89
CA PHE A 219 -16.58 9.36 -20.88
C PHE A 219 -16.64 8.76 -22.30
#